data_b0afae77b2f8885b768cc54e282f2e22
#
_entry.id   b0afae77b2f8885b768cc54e282f2e22
#
_cell.length_a   1.000
_cell.length_b   1.000
_cell.length_c   1.000
_cell.angle_alpha   90.00
_cell.angle_beta   90.00
_cell.angle_gamma   90.00
#
_symmetry.space_group_name_H-M   'P 1'
#
loop_
_entity.id
_entity.type
_entity.pdbx_description
1 polymer ?
#
loop_
_entity_poly.entity_id
_entity_poly.type
_entity_poly.pdbx_seq_one_letter_code
_entity_poly.pdbx_strand_id
1 'polypeptide(L)'
;MADDELKALYPFLHGGSKEAASEHAALLESVRQKSDHSLREKQQFFAENSEALIDAARAVADVYRNGGHMFSMGNGGSSCDAAHFAVEFQHPVTAGRPALAATNLCVDTAVMTAVGAAGSSPPSSATRSMTR
;
A
#
# COMPACT_ATOMS: atom_id res chain seq x y z
N MET A 1 24.30 27.70 13.82
CA MET A 1 22.86 27.59 13.54
C MET A 1 22.55 26.34 12.72
N ALA A 2 23.10 26.13 11.53
CA ALA A 2 22.80 24.93 10.72
C ALA A 2 23.23 23.60 11.38
N ASP A 3 24.30 23.60 12.15
CA ASP A 3 24.87 22.42 12.83
C ASP A 3 24.02 21.97 14.04
N ASP A 4 23.39 22.91 14.73
CA ASP A 4 22.48 22.60 15.84
C ASP A 4 21.11 22.13 15.39
N GLU A 5 20.63 22.61 14.25
CA GLU A 5 19.39 22.09 13.63
C GLU A 5 19.58 20.68 13.08
N LEU A 6 20.75 20.36 12.49
CA LEU A 6 21.09 19.02 12.04
C LEU A 6 21.21 18.03 13.23
N LYS A 7 21.78 18.46 14.36
CA LYS A 7 21.85 17.65 15.58
C LYS A 7 20.47 17.37 16.17
N ALA A 8 19.55 18.33 16.10
CA ALA A 8 18.17 18.13 16.56
C ALA A 8 17.37 17.18 15.67
N LEU A 9 17.60 17.22 14.36
CA LEU A 9 16.93 16.36 13.37
C LEU A 9 17.53 14.93 13.34
N TYR A 10 18.82 14.81 13.60
CA TYR A 10 19.53 13.52 13.53
C TYR A 10 20.43 13.30 14.76
N PRO A 11 19.87 13.19 15.98
CA PRO A 11 20.67 13.07 17.22
C PRO A 11 21.58 11.83 17.21
N PHE A 12 21.23 10.78 16.50
CA PHE A 12 22.00 9.54 16.37
C PHE A 12 23.34 9.71 15.63
N LEU A 13 23.52 10.78 14.84
CA LEU A 13 24.77 11.04 14.11
C LEU A 13 25.85 11.70 14.99
N HIS A 14 25.49 12.21 16.17
CA HIS A 14 26.35 13.05 17.00
C HIS A 14 26.57 12.52 18.44
N GLY A 15 26.01 11.33 18.76
CA GLY A 15 26.15 10.72 20.07
C GLY A 15 27.53 10.11 20.33
N GLY A 16 28.02 10.19 21.57
CA GLY A 16 29.21 9.48 22.02
C GLY A 16 29.00 7.95 22.11
N SER A 17 30.05 7.16 22.28
CA SER A 17 29.98 5.69 22.23
C SER A 17 29.01 5.04 23.25
N LYS A 18 28.82 5.64 24.43
CA LYS A 18 27.85 5.17 25.43
C LYS A 18 26.39 5.52 25.05
N GLU A 19 26.18 6.73 24.52
CA GLU A 19 24.91 7.14 23.97
C GLU A 19 24.50 6.28 22.74
N ALA A 20 25.45 6.01 21.85
CA ALA A 20 25.24 5.16 20.69
C ALA A 20 24.84 3.71 21.07
N ALA A 21 25.44 3.14 22.13
CA ALA A 21 25.04 1.81 22.61
C ALA A 21 23.64 1.80 23.22
N SER A 22 23.27 2.85 23.97
CA SER A 22 21.92 3.02 24.54
C SER A 22 20.88 3.22 23.44
N GLU A 23 21.20 4.03 22.45
CA GLU A 23 20.36 4.27 21.28
C GLU A 23 20.16 2.98 20.47
N HIS A 24 21.22 2.22 20.23
CA HIS A 24 21.12 0.94 19.53
C HIS A 24 20.22 -0.04 20.28
N ALA A 25 20.33 -0.14 21.60
CA ALA A 25 19.43 -0.98 22.41
C ALA A 25 17.97 -0.53 22.31
N ALA A 26 17.71 0.77 22.35
CA ALA A 26 16.36 1.33 22.19
C ALA A 26 15.78 1.06 20.79
N LEU A 27 16.60 1.16 19.74
CA LEU A 27 16.18 0.83 18.37
C LEU A 27 15.85 -0.66 18.22
N LEU A 28 16.67 -1.55 18.78
CA LEU A 28 16.40 -3.00 18.78
C LEU A 28 15.10 -3.31 19.50
N GLU A 29 14.86 -2.68 20.65
CA GLU A 29 13.61 -2.87 21.40
C GLU A 29 12.42 -2.35 20.60
N SER A 30 12.53 -1.19 19.94
CA SER A 30 11.51 -0.66 19.06
C SER A 30 11.18 -1.61 17.89
N VAL A 31 12.19 -2.24 17.28
CA VAL A 31 11.99 -3.24 16.22
C VAL A 31 11.23 -4.45 16.76
N ARG A 32 11.61 -4.97 17.95
CA ARG A 32 10.92 -6.10 18.59
C ARG A 32 9.46 -5.77 18.87
N GLN A 33 9.20 -4.63 19.50
CA GLN A 33 7.84 -4.20 19.83
C GLN A 33 6.95 -4.06 18.59
N LYS A 34 7.48 -3.48 17.50
CA LYS A 34 6.75 -3.35 16.22
C LYS A 34 6.50 -4.71 15.58
N SER A 35 7.45 -5.62 15.65
CA SER A 35 7.29 -6.99 15.15
C SER A 35 6.21 -7.73 15.93
N ASP A 36 6.28 -7.71 17.26
CA ASP A 36 5.30 -8.36 18.12
C ASP A 36 3.90 -7.77 17.97
N HIS A 37 3.80 -6.45 17.84
CA HIS A 37 2.54 -5.78 17.54
C HIS A 37 1.97 -6.26 16.20
N SER A 38 2.76 -6.25 15.15
CA SER A 38 2.33 -6.71 13.81
C SER A 38 1.86 -8.17 13.82
N LEU A 39 2.52 -9.05 14.58
CA LEU A 39 2.12 -10.45 14.72
C LEU A 39 0.78 -10.58 15.45
N ARG A 40 0.58 -9.86 16.56
CA ARG A 40 -0.69 -9.87 17.31
C ARG A 40 -1.84 -9.37 16.46
N GLU A 41 -1.66 -8.24 15.77
CA GLU A 41 -2.69 -7.68 14.88
C GLU A 41 -3.10 -8.68 13.79
N LYS A 42 -2.13 -9.35 13.16
CA LYS A 42 -2.42 -10.37 12.15
C LYS A 42 -3.17 -11.57 12.74
N GLN A 43 -2.74 -12.06 13.91
CA GLN A 43 -3.40 -13.18 14.58
C GLN A 43 -4.85 -12.84 14.93
N GLN A 44 -5.06 -11.65 15.49
CA GLN A 44 -6.40 -11.18 15.84
C GLN A 44 -7.27 -11.01 14.59
N PHE A 45 -6.73 -10.37 13.54
CA PHE A 45 -7.45 -10.18 12.28
C PHE A 45 -7.95 -11.51 11.72
N PHE A 46 -7.10 -12.52 11.64
CA PHE A 46 -7.50 -13.83 11.11
C PHE A 46 -8.46 -14.57 12.06
N ALA A 47 -8.31 -14.42 13.36
CA ALA A 47 -9.25 -15.01 14.29
C ALA A 47 -10.68 -14.43 14.16
N GLU A 48 -10.77 -13.11 13.93
CA GLU A 48 -12.03 -12.40 13.84
C GLU A 48 -12.67 -12.42 12.46
N ASN A 49 -11.88 -12.54 11.38
CA ASN A 49 -12.36 -12.30 10.01
C ASN A 49 -12.23 -13.51 9.08
N SER A 50 -11.89 -14.70 9.57
CA SER A 50 -11.70 -15.88 8.70
C SER A 50 -12.95 -16.22 7.87
N GLU A 51 -14.12 -16.16 8.43
CA GLU A 51 -15.38 -16.44 7.71
C GLU A 51 -15.63 -15.38 6.61
N ALA A 52 -15.44 -14.11 6.94
CA ALA A 52 -15.59 -13.02 5.95
C ALA A 52 -14.59 -13.14 4.79
N LEU A 53 -13.36 -13.62 5.06
CA LEU A 53 -12.37 -13.88 4.02
C LEU A 53 -12.78 -15.05 3.11
N ILE A 54 -13.36 -16.12 3.69
CA ILE A 54 -13.89 -17.25 2.92
C ILE A 54 -15.04 -16.78 2.02
N ASP A 55 -15.94 -15.98 2.55
CA ASP A 55 -17.08 -15.46 1.79
C ASP A 55 -16.64 -14.50 0.68
N ALA A 56 -15.66 -13.64 0.93
CA ALA A 56 -15.04 -12.82 -0.09
C ALA A 56 -14.40 -13.65 -1.20
N ALA A 57 -13.65 -14.70 -0.83
CA ALA A 57 -13.03 -15.60 -1.80
C ALA A 57 -14.08 -16.33 -2.66
N ARG A 58 -15.18 -16.78 -2.06
CA ARG A 58 -16.31 -17.38 -2.79
C ARG A 58 -16.96 -16.40 -3.76
N ALA A 59 -17.22 -15.17 -3.32
CA ALA A 59 -17.77 -14.13 -4.16
C ALA A 59 -16.91 -13.84 -5.39
N VAL A 60 -15.58 -13.72 -5.20
CA VAL A 60 -14.64 -13.55 -6.31
C VAL A 60 -14.64 -14.76 -7.24
N ALA A 61 -14.67 -15.97 -6.71
CA ALA A 61 -14.74 -17.19 -7.53
C ALA A 61 -16.04 -17.24 -8.36
N ASP A 62 -17.16 -16.81 -7.80
CA ASP A 62 -18.45 -16.78 -8.52
C ASP A 62 -18.45 -15.72 -9.63
N VAL A 63 -17.81 -14.57 -9.43
CA VAL A 63 -17.62 -13.59 -10.50
C VAL A 63 -16.91 -14.24 -11.70
N TYR A 64 -15.82 -14.96 -11.47
CA TYR A 64 -15.07 -15.63 -12.54
C TYR A 64 -15.86 -16.80 -13.18
N ARG A 65 -16.59 -17.59 -12.41
CA ARG A 65 -17.47 -18.66 -12.96
C ARG A 65 -18.53 -18.11 -13.90
N ASN A 66 -18.95 -16.86 -13.67
CA ASN A 66 -19.93 -16.17 -14.51
C ASN A 66 -19.28 -15.30 -15.61
N GLY A 67 -18.00 -15.52 -15.93
CA GLY A 67 -17.29 -14.79 -16.98
C GLY A 67 -16.93 -13.35 -16.63
N GLY A 68 -16.93 -13.01 -15.35
CA GLY A 68 -16.60 -11.67 -14.86
C GLY A 68 -15.12 -11.37 -14.92
N HIS A 69 -14.79 -10.13 -14.58
CA HIS A 69 -13.45 -9.55 -14.62
C HIS A 69 -13.16 -8.79 -13.33
N MET A 70 -11.93 -8.83 -12.84
CA MET A 70 -11.53 -8.09 -11.66
C MET A 70 -10.73 -6.85 -12.04
N PHE A 71 -11.01 -5.77 -11.35
CA PHE A 71 -10.23 -4.53 -11.43
C PHE A 71 -9.62 -4.22 -10.07
N SER A 72 -8.34 -3.86 -10.07
CA SER A 72 -7.63 -3.41 -8.88
C SER A 72 -7.15 -1.97 -9.04
N MET A 73 -7.17 -1.21 -7.96
CA MET A 73 -6.68 0.17 -7.94
C MET A 73 -6.18 0.53 -6.54
N GLY A 74 -5.29 1.52 -6.45
CA GLY A 74 -4.77 2.02 -5.19
C GLY A 74 -4.00 3.32 -5.37
N ASN A 75 -3.75 4.04 -4.27
CA ASN A 75 -2.99 5.27 -4.24
C ASN A 75 -1.63 5.04 -3.56
N GLY A 76 -0.57 5.73 -4.02
CA GLY A 76 0.76 5.58 -3.43
C GLY A 76 1.23 4.12 -3.40
N GLY A 77 1.63 3.62 -2.23
CA GLY A 77 2.04 2.22 -2.04
C GLY A 77 0.97 1.21 -2.42
N SER A 78 -0.31 1.51 -2.19
CA SER A 78 -1.41 0.63 -2.58
C SER A 78 -1.55 0.44 -4.09
N SER A 79 -0.98 1.33 -4.93
CA SER A 79 -0.93 1.10 -6.38
C SER A 79 -0.02 -0.06 -6.74
N CYS A 80 1.05 -0.26 -5.99
CA CYS A 80 1.94 -1.42 -6.12
C CYS A 80 1.23 -2.71 -5.70
N ASP A 81 0.47 -2.67 -4.61
CA ASP A 81 -0.34 -3.80 -4.15
C ASP A 81 -1.43 -4.15 -5.17
N ALA A 82 -2.09 -3.13 -5.75
CA ALA A 82 -3.08 -3.33 -6.81
C ALA A 82 -2.48 -3.98 -8.06
N ALA A 83 -1.26 -3.57 -8.46
CA ALA A 83 -0.55 -4.18 -9.58
C ALA A 83 -0.19 -5.64 -9.28
N HIS A 84 0.33 -5.92 -8.09
CA HIS A 84 0.68 -7.26 -7.65
C HIS A 84 -0.57 -8.14 -7.58
N PHE A 85 -1.65 -7.64 -7.00
CA PHE A 85 -2.92 -8.36 -6.92
C PHE A 85 -3.44 -8.76 -8.30
N ALA A 86 -3.40 -7.86 -9.30
CA ALA A 86 -3.80 -8.20 -10.66
C ALA A 86 -2.91 -9.28 -11.28
N VAL A 87 -1.59 -9.21 -11.09
CA VAL A 87 -0.66 -10.18 -11.69
C VAL A 87 -0.81 -11.57 -11.09
N GLU A 88 -1.18 -11.69 -9.81
CA GLU A 88 -1.45 -12.99 -9.16
C GLU A 88 -2.62 -13.75 -9.81
N PHE A 89 -3.59 -13.01 -10.37
CA PHE A 89 -4.69 -13.60 -11.15
C PHE A 89 -4.28 -13.90 -12.59
N GLN A 90 -3.59 -12.99 -13.26
CA GLN A 90 -3.17 -13.12 -14.66
C GLN A 90 -2.08 -14.17 -14.85
N HIS A 91 -1.15 -14.29 -13.90
CA HIS A 91 -0.02 -15.20 -13.98
C HIS A 91 -0.02 -16.16 -12.79
N PRO A 92 -0.70 -17.30 -12.90
CA PRO A 92 -0.81 -18.25 -11.80
C PRO A 92 0.54 -18.87 -11.45
N VAL A 93 0.94 -18.74 -10.18
CA VAL A 93 2.14 -19.38 -9.64
C VAL A 93 1.90 -20.89 -9.44
N THR A 94 0.65 -21.30 -9.18
CA THR A 94 0.28 -22.70 -9.00
C THR A 94 0.11 -23.38 -10.35
N ALA A 95 0.87 -24.45 -10.57
CA ALA A 95 0.78 -25.24 -11.79
C ALA A 95 -0.65 -25.77 -12.02
N GLY A 96 -1.15 -25.61 -13.24
CA GLY A 96 -2.48 -26.09 -13.64
C GLY A 96 -3.64 -25.13 -13.36
N ARG A 97 -3.44 -24.02 -12.64
CA ARG A 97 -4.45 -22.99 -12.51
C ARG A 97 -4.51 -22.15 -13.80
N PRO A 98 -5.68 -21.95 -14.41
CA PRO A 98 -5.80 -21.06 -15.58
C PRO A 98 -5.55 -19.59 -15.19
N ALA A 99 -5.08 -18.81 -16.15
CA ALA A 99 -5.05 -17.34 -16.02
C ALA A 99 -6.47 -16.79 -15.91
N LEU A 100 -6.68 -15.86 -15.02
CA LEU A 100 -7.96 -15.20 -14.78
C LEU A 100 -7.87 -13.73 -15.21
N ALA A 101 -8.95 -13.21 -15.77
CA ALA A 101 -9.00 -11.85 -16.26
C ALA A 101 -8.96 -10.83 -15.10
N ALA A 102 -7.88 -10.07 -15.02
CA ALA A 102 -7.70 -9.00 -14.04
C ALA A 102 -7.04 -7.80 -14.71
N THR A 103 -7.34 -6.61 -14.24
CA THR A 103 -6.74 -5.37 -14.76
C THR A 103 -6.39 -4.44 -13.62
N ASN A 104 -5.14 -4.02 -13.56
CA ASN A 104 -4.73 -2.90 -12.72
C ASN A 104 -5.09 -1.58 -13.42
N LEU A 105 -5.91 -0.75 -12.77
CA LEU A 105 -6.33 0.56 -13.30
C LEU A 105 -5.28 1.66 -13.07
N CYS A 106 -4.20 1.38 -12.33
CA CYS A 106 -3.15 2.34 -11.99
C CYS A 106 -1.93 2.28 -12.94
N VAL A 107 -2.06 1.64 -14.11
CA VAL A 107 -0.92 1.49 -15.06
C VAL A 107 -0.60 2.76 -15.83
N ASP A 108 -1.57 3.66 -16.01
CA ASP A 108 -1.36 4.95 -16.69
C ASP A 108 -1.04 6.04 -15.67
N THR A 109 0.26 6.21 -15.40
CA THR A 109 0.76 7.23 -14.47
C THR A 109 0.50 8.65 -14.98
N ALA A 110 0.39 8.87 -16.29
CA ALA A 110 0.09 10.20 -16.84
C ALA A 110 -1.37 10.60 -16.51
N VAL A 111 -2.32 9.69 -16.71
CA VAL A 111 -3.72 9.93 -16.33
C VAL A 111 -3.86 10.10 -14.82
N MET A 112 -3.22 9.23 -14.03
CA MET A 112 -3.29 9.29 -12.56
C MET A 112 -2.74 10.60 -12.00
N THR A 113 -1.61 11.08 -12.52
CA THR A 113 -1.02 12.35 -12.08
C THR A 113 -1.82 13.56 -12.57
N ALA A 114 -2.37 13.52 -13.77
CA ALA A 114 -3.22 14.58 -14.30
C ALA A 114 -4.52 14.73 -13.51
N VAL A 115 -5.21 13.62 -13.21
CA VAL A 115 -6.43 13.61 -12.40
C VAL A 115 -6.14 14.05 -10.97
N GLY A 116 -5.05 13.58 -10.35
CA GLY A 116 -4.63 13.97 -9.01
C GLY A 116 -4.32 15.46 -8.92
N ALA A 117 -3.66 16.02 -9.92
CA ALA A 117 -3.37 17.45 -9.98
C ALA A 117 -4.65 18.30 -10.19
N ALA A 118 -5.57 17.83 -11.01
CA ALA A 118 -6.85 18.52 -11.25
C ALA A 118 -7.75 18.54 -10.00
N GLY A 119 -7.73 17.48 -9.19
CA GLY A 119 -8.51 17.38 -7.95
C GLY A 119 -7.96 18.26 -6.81
N SER A 120 -6.69 18.63 -6.84
CA SER A 120 -6.03 19.47 -5.82
C SER A 120 -6.03 20.96 -6.13
N SER A 121 -6.37 21.38 -7.36
CA SER A 121 -6.42 22.79 -7.77
C SER A 121 -7.85 23.29 -7.83
N PRO A 122 -8.17 24.48 -7.30
CA PRO A 122 -9.46 25.11 -7.57
C PRO A 122 -9.61 25.29 -9.09
N PRO A 123 -10.81 25.07 -9.66
CA PRO A 123 -11.01 25.17 -11.10
C PRO A 123 -10.52 26.54 -11.59
N SER A 124 -9.54 26.54 -12.47
CA SER A 124 -9.05 27.78 -13.10
C SER A 124 -10.19 28.41 -13.90
N SER A 125 -10.16 29.73 -14.05
CA SER A 125 -11.16 30.47 -14.84
C SER A 125 -11.30 29.97 -16.28
N ALA A 126 -10.29 29.32 -16.83
CA ALA A 126 -10.29 28.69 -18.15
C ALA A 126 -11.19 27.42 -18.21
N THR A 127 -11.32 26.67 -17.10
CA THR A 127 -12.17 25.47 -17.06
C THR A 127 -13.65 25.83 -16.93
N ARG A 128 -13.99 27.03 -16.43
CA ARG A 128 -15.40 27.50 -16.37
C ARG A 128 -16.01 27.84 -17.73
N SER A 129 -15.18 28.09 -18.74
CA SER A 129 -15.63 28.45 -20.10
C SER A 129 -16.07 27.25 -20.93
N MET A 130 -15.72 26.02 -20.54
CA MET A 130 -16.04 24.79 -21.30
C MET A 130 -17.30 24.07 -20.81
N THR A 131 -17.97 24.56 -19.76
CA THR A 131 -19.16 23.94 -19.17
C THR A 131 -20.46 24.75 -19.39
N ARG A 132 -20.53 25.50 -20.49
CA ARG A 132 -21.79 26.10 -20.96
C ARG A 132 -22.16 25.65 -22.36
#